data_54e6041dd7ce3577198038179cd7926d
#
_entry.id   54e6041dd7ce3577198038179cd7926d
#
_cell.length_a   1.000
_cell.length_b   1.000
_cell.length_c   1.000
_cell.angle_alpha   90.00
_cell.angle_beta   90.00
_cell.angle_gamma   90.00
#
_symmetry.space_group_name_H-M   'P 1'
#
loop_
_entity.id
_entity.type
_entity.pdbx_description
1 polymer ?
#
loop_
_entity_poly.entity_id
_entity_poly.type
_entity_poly.pdbx_seq_one_letter_code
_entity_poly.pdbx_strand_id
1 'polypeptide(L)'
;ADEELKAIWQVLVCVLTYLDENEIFSLEFLNIYDYQEMLYDGKYQPRKELITEEAVKGFFAYLRPFYSYLQANGYGDYIEVLERAQASFYDEGEFVGPETDGHDEFYRDLVHLDNLSFEDAERLNGMLEKLLNHVGEYYRQPEFVTDLTRALTLYSGPFEISDEDTKENEEFWFSFWDYFFFDYHLLRTDLTPLQYYFEQEKDKLQASERYILRDLLKAKFTVFSIDFAEDEFVQCTNLFTGEKIDLPIPDYGMTDYS
;
A
#
# COMPACT_ATOMS: atom_id res chain seq x y z
N ALA A 1 -31.58 -6.05 21.15
CA ALA A 1 -31.67 -6.35 19.70
C ALA A 1 -31.42 -5.10 18.85
N ASP A 2 -32.21 -4.01 19.00
CA ASP A 2 -32.07 -2.83 18.12
C ASP A 2 -30.76 -2.06 18.39
N GLU A 3 -30.30 -1.92 19.62
CA GLU A 3 -29.02 -1.26 19.96
C GLU A 3 -27.83 -2.08 19.51
N GLU A 4 -27.91 -3.39 19.62
CA GLU A 4 -26.84 -4.30 19.17
C GLU A 4 -26.71 -4.30 17.65
N LEU A 5 -27.81 -4.36 16.91
CA LEU A 5 -27.81 -4.23 15.46
C LEU A 5 -27.26 -2.86 15.00
N LYS A 6 -27.56 -1.81 15.73
CA LYS A 6 -27.00 -0.48 15.46
C LYS A 6 -25.49 -0.44 15.69
N ALA A 7 -25.00 -1.08 16.74
CA ALA A 7 -23.56 -1.16 17.01
C ALA A 7 -22.81 -1.98 15.95
N ILE A 8 -23.36 -3.14 15.55
CA ILE A 8 -22.81 -3.94 14.43
C ILE A 8 -22.76 -3.10 13.15
N TRP A 9 -23.85 -2.38 12.84
CA TRP A 9 -23.90 -1.53 11.66
C TRP A 9 -22.86 -0.41 11.71
N GLN A 10 -22.65 0.24 12.85
CA GLN A 10 -21.64 1.28 13.01
C GLN A 10 -20.21 0.75 12.77
N VAL A 11 -19.89 -0.44 13.28
CA VAL A 11 -18.59 -1.08 13.03
C VAL A 11 -18.43 -1.45 11.56
N LEU A 12 -19.46 -1.99 10.92
CA LEU A 12 -19.41 -2.30 9.50
C LEU A 12 -19.23 -1.04 8.64
N VAL A 13 -19.92 0.05 8.98
CA VAL A 13 -19.73 1.33 8.29
C VAL A 13 -18.29 1.83 8.46
N CYS A 14 -17.71 1.70 9.66
CA CYS A 14 -16.30 2.04 9.90
C CYS A 14 -15.37 1.26 8.95
N VAL A 15 -15.50 -0.06 8.88
CA VAL A 15 -14.68 -0.90 8.00
C VAL A 15 -14.90 -0.55 6.52
N LEU A 16 -16.15 -0.39 6.09
CA LEU A 16 -16.44 -0.07 4.69
C LEU A 16 -15.95 1.32 4.29
N THR A 17 -16.04 2.29 5.20
CA THR A 17 -15.49 3.64 4.96
C THR A 17 -13.98 3.59 4.86
N TYR A 18 -13.32 2.81 5.74
CA TYR A 18 -11.88 2.62 5.69
C TYR A 18 -11.44 1.99 4.36
N LEU A 19 -12.14 0.94 3.90
CA LEU A 19 -11.88 0.30 2.61
C LEU A 19 -12.02 1.28 1.44
N ASP A 20 -13.10 2.07 1.44
CA ASP A 20 -13.40 3.04 0.37
C ASP A 20 -12.35 4.16 0.32
N GLU A 21 -12.03 4.76 1.46
CA GLU A 21 -11.07 5.87 1.54
C GLU A 21 -9.61 5.44 1.26
N ASN A 22 -9.27 4.20 1.56
CA ASN A 22 -7.94 3.64 1.26
C ASN A 22 -7.89 2.88 -0.07
N GLU A 23 -8.96 2.95 -0.88
CA GLU A 23 -9.07 2.24 -2.16
C GLU A 23 -8.78 0.73 -2.07
N ILE A 24 -9.17 0.11 -0.94
CA ILE A 24 -8.98 -1.32 -0.71
C ILE A 24 -10.23 -2.07 -1.21
N PHE A 25 -10.08 -2.85 -2.27
CA PHE A 25 -11.20 -3.49 -2.97
C PHE A 25 -11.64 -4.84 -2.39
N SER A 26 -10.90 -5.41 -1.44
CA SER A 26 -11.21 -6.70 -0.82
C SER A 26 -10.79 -6.74 0.64
N LEU A 27 -11.59 -7.42 1.47
CA LEU A 27 -11.24 -7.71 2.87
C LEU A 27 -9.96 -8.55 3.01
N GLU A 28 -9.56 -9.26 1.96
CA GLU A 28 -8.32 -10.06 1.92
C GLU A 28 -7.06 -9.20 2.05
N PHE A 29 -7.16 -7.93 1.65
CA PHE A 29 -6.04 -6.98 1.75
C PHE A 29 -5.92 -6.32 3.13
N LEU A 30 -6.91 -6.52 4.02
CA LEU A 30 -6.80 -6.02 5.39
C LEU A 30 -5.82 -6.86 6.22
N ASN A 31 -5.03 -6.17 7.02
CA ASN A 31 -4.10 -6.77 7.96
C ASN A 31 -4.33 -6.25 9.38
N ILE A 32 -3.54 -6.73 10.36
CA ILE A 32 -3.67 -6.36 11.78
C ILE A 32 -3.64 -4.84 11.98
N TYR A 33 -2.80 -4.14 11.24
CA TYR A 33 -2.57 -2.71 11.42
C TYR A 33 -3.69 -1.86 10.81
N ASP A 34 -4.36 -2.36 9.78
CA ASP A 34 -5.55 -1.69 9.26
C ASP A 34 -6.65 -1.62 10.33
N TYR A 35 -6.80 -2.67 11.13
CA TYR A 35 -7.74 -2.67 12.25
C TYR A 35 -7.28 -1.76 13.40
N GLN A 36 -5.98 -1.67 13.65
CA GLN A 36 -5.43 -0.71 14.60
C GLN A 36 -5.70 0.72 14.14
N GLU A 37 -5.46 1.03 12.86
CA GLU A 37 -5.71 2.33 12.28
C GLU A 37 -7.19 2.72 12.34
N MET A 38 -8.10 1.82 11.96
CA MET A 38 -9.55 2.05 12.07
C MET A 38 -9.97 2.43 13.49
N LEU A 39 -9.31 1.87 14.51
CA LEU A 39 -9.60 2.15 15.91
C LEU A 39 -8.88 3.40 16.41
N TYR A 40 -7.67 3.67 15.91
CA TYR A 40 -6.81 4.77 16.36
C TYR A 40 -7.16 6.10 15.68
N ASP A 41 -7.45 6.07 14.38
CA ASP A 41 -7.82 7.29 13.68
C ASP A 41 -9.26 7.70 14.04
N GLY A 42 -9.37 8.79 14.79
CA GLY A 42 -10.65 9.37 15.16
C GLY A 42 -11.52 9.82 14.00
N LYS A 43 -11.05 9.68 12.75
CA LYS A 43 -11.82 9.87 11.52
C LYS A 43 -12.91 8.80 11.37
N TYR A 44 -12.58 7.56 11.76
CA TYR A 44 -13.49 6.42 11.67
C TYR A 44 -14.31 6.21 12.96
N GLN A 45 -13.91 6.87 14.05
CA GLN A 45 -14.58 6.75 15.34
C GLN A 45 -15.22 8.08 15.75
N PRO A 46 -16.44 8.06 16.34
CA PRO A 46 -17.10 9.29 16.77
C PRO A 46 -16.45 9.99 17.97
N ARG A 47 -15.40 9.44 18.55
CA ARG A 47 -14.67 10.01 19.69
C ARG A 47 -13.17 9.83 19.54
N LYS A 48 -12.48 10.94 19.32
CA LYS A 48 -11.04 11.03 19.06
C LYS A 48 -10.09 10.73 20.22
N GLU A 49 -10.57 10.50 21.45
CA GLU A 49 -9.71 10.85 22.58
C GLU A 49 -9.09 9.68 23.35
N LEU A 50 -9.57 8.46 23.24
CA LEU A 50 -8.95 7.32 23.94
C LEU A 50 -9.40 5.99 23.33
N ILE A 51 -8.49 5.22 22.79
CA ILE A 51 -8.73 3.80 22.58
C ILE A 51 -8.74 3.14 23.97
N THR A 52 -9.90 2.70 24.37
CA THR A 52 -10.08 1.94 25.62
C THR A 52 -10.19 0.46 25.31
N GLU A 53 -9.81 -0.37 26.28
CA GLU A 53 -9.97 -1.82 26.17
C GLU A 53 -11.42 -2.22 25.83
N GLU A 54 -12.41 -1.53 26.40
CA GLU A 54 -13.82 -1.78 26.11
C GLU A 54 -14.19 -1.45 24.66
N ALA A 55 -13.64 -0.35 24.10
CA ALA A 55 -13.88 0.03 22.71
C ALA A 55 -13.27 -1.01 21.76
N VAL A 56 -12.05 -1.46 22.01
CA VAL A 56 -11.38 -2.51 21.22
C VAL A 56 -12.17 -3.82 21.29
N LYS A 57 -12.49 -4.28 22.48
CA LYS A 57 -13.31 -5.51 22.65
C LYS A 57 -14.66 -5.41 21.95
N GLY A 58 -15.33 -4.26 22.07
CA GLY A 58 -16.61 -4.01 21.41
C GLY A 58 -16.51 -4.05 19.90
N PHE A 59 -15.51 -3.38 19.32
CA PHE A 59 -15.28 -3.37 17.88
C PHE A 59 -15.14 -4.78 17.31
N PHE A 60 -14.23 -5.57 17.86
CA PHE A 60 -14.00 -6.95 17.39
C PHE A 60 -15.19 -7.88 17.67
N ALA A 61 -15.87 -7.72 18.80
CA ALA A 61 -17.05 -8.51 19.13
C ALA A 61 -18.22 -8.26 18.16
N TYR A 62 -18.39 -7.02 17.68
CA TYR A 62 -19.44 -6.68 16.72
C TYR A 62 -19.07 -7.04 15.28
N LEU A 63 -17.78 -7.09 14.93
CA LEU A 63 -17.31 -7.48 13.60
C LEU A 63 -17.29 -8.99 13.39
N ARG A 64 -17.00 -9.77 14.43
CA ARG A 64 -16.91 -11.23 14.39
C ARG A 64 -18.15 -11.92 13.79
N PRO A 65 -19.42 -11.56 14.11
CA PRO A 65 -20.59 -12.19 13.51
C PRO A 65 -20.64 -12.04 12.00
N PHE A 66 -20.22 -10.89 11.48
CA PHE A 66 -20.17 -10.65 10.04
C PHE A 66 -19.12 -11.53 9.35
N TYR A 67 -17.92 -11.62 9.91
CA TYR A 67 -16.86 -12.47 9.35
C TYR A 67 -17.20 -13.97 9.48
N SER A 68 -17.83 -14.37 10.57
CA SER A 68 -18.35 -15.73 10.70
C SER A 68 -19.41 -16.05 9.65
N TYR A 69 -20.26 -15.08 9.30
CA TYR A 69 -21.21 -15.23 8.21
C TYR A 69 -20.52 -15.38 6.85
N LEU A 70 -19.49 -14.58 6.56
CA LEU A 70 -18.72 -14.68 5.32
C LEU A 70 -18.06 -16.06 5.20
N GLN A 71 -17.40 -16.53 6.24
CA GLN A 71 -16.76 -17.85 6.30
C GLN A 71 -17.79 -18.98 6.08
N ALA A 72 -18.92 -18.94 6.78
CA ALA A 72 -19.96 -19.95 6.67
C ALA A 72 -20.60 -20.02 5.27
N ASN A 73 -20.53 -18.95 4.50
CA ASN A 73 -21.08 -18.87 3.14
C ASN A 73 -19.99 -18.99 2.04
N GLY A 74 -18.74 -19.28 2.41
CA GLY A 74 -17.66 -19.53 1.46
C GLY A 74 -17.08 -18.28 0.79
N TYR A 75 -17.28 -17.09 1.39
CA TYR A 75 -16.75 -15.82 0.88
C TYR A 75 -15.31 -15.52 1.35
N GLY A 76 -14.73 -16.36 2.18
CA GLY A 76 -13.38 -16.25 2.71
C GLY A 76 -13.32 -16.49 4.22
N ASP A 77 -12.11 -16.75 4.73
CA ASP A 77 -11.85 -16.90 6.17
C ASP A 77 -11.02 -15.72 6.66
N TYR A 78 -11.68 -14.79 7.33
CA TYR A 78 -11.06 -13.58 7.89
C TYR A 78 -11.02 -13.60 9.42
N ILE A 79 -11.42 -14.72 10.05
CA ILE A 79 -11.48 -14.84 11.52
C ILE A 79 -10.07 -14.83 12.11
N GLU A 80 -9.13 -15.52 11.48
CA GLU A 80 -7.75 -15.57 11.98
C GLU A 80 -7.11 -14.18 12.02
N VAL A 81 -7.23 -13.41 10.95
CA VAL A 81 -6.67 -12.05 10.92
C VAL A 81 -7.35 -11.14 11.95
N LEU A 82 -8.66 -11.30 12.14
CA LEU A 82 -9.42 -10.57 13.15
C LEU A 82 -8.94 -10.89 14.56
N GLU A 83 -8.68 -12.15 14.86
CA GLU A 83 -8.18 -12.60 16.18
C GLU A 83 -6.77 -12.09 16.44
N ARG A 84 -5.90 -12.15 15.44
CA ARG A 84 -4.54 -11.60 15.51
C ARG A 84 -4.56 -10.09 15.69
N ALA A 85 -5.43 -9.39 14.96
CA ALA A 85 -5.60 -7.96 15.11
C ALA A 85 -6.10 -7.57 16.50
N GLN A 86 -7.04 -8.31 17.07
CA GLN A 86 -7.47 -8.10 18.45
C GLN A 86 -6.34 -8.38 19.45
N ALA A 87 -5.58 -9.45 19.24
CA ALA A 87 -4.48 -9.83 20.12
C ALA A 87 -3.34 -8.80 20.13
N SER A 88 -3.13 -8.07 19.02
CA SER A 88 -2.06 -7.06 18.93
C SER A 88 -2.25 -5.85 19.86
N PHE A 89 -3.41 -5.70 20.48
CA PHE A 89 -3.66 -4.68 21.51
C PHE A 89 -3.27 -5.13 22.92
N TYR A 90 -2.73 -6.34 23.07
CA TYR A 90 -2.38 -6.93 24.37
C TYR A 90 -0.95 -7.45 24.36
N ASP A 91 -0.22 -7.15 25.44
CA ASP A 91 1.08 -7.75 25.75
C ASP A 91 0.98 -8.53 27.06
N GLU A 92 1.45 -9.81 27.06
CA GLU A 92 1.33 -10.74 28.17
C GLU A 92 -0.08 -10.81 28.80
N GLY A 93 -1.11 -10.44 28.02
CA GLY A 93 -2.52 -10.43 28.45
C GLY A 93 -2.98 -9.11 29.08
N GLU A 94 -2.11 -8.12 29.21
CA GLU A 94 -2.45 -6.76 29.60
C GLU A 94 -2.74 -5.90 28.37
N PHE A 95 -3.74 -5.03 28.47
CA PHE A 95 -4.08 -4.10 27.39
C PHE A 95 -3.03 -2.98 27.31
N VAL A 96 -2.31 -2.94 26.18
CA VAL A 96 -1.27 -1.94 25.92
C VAL A 96 -1.69 -0.88 24.90
N GLY A 97 -2.83 -1.09 24.25
CA GLY A 97 -3.26 -0.23 23.14
C GLY A 97 -2.57 -0.57 21.81
N PRO A 98 -2.75 0.24 20.78
CA PRO A 98 -2.10 0.01 19.50
C PRO A 98 -0.59 0.21 19.63
N GLU A 99 0.16 -0.67 18.98
CA GLU A 99 1.60 -0.55 18.86
C GLU A 99 1.91 0.67 17.98
N THR A 100 2.38 1.76 18.58
CA THR A 100 2.85 2.94 17.83
C THR A 100 4.34 2.76 17.57
N ASP A 101 4.68 2.32 16.38
CA ASP A 101 6.03 2.43 15.89
C ASP A 101 6.29 3.91 15.51
N GLY A 102 7.35 4.53 16.06
CA GLY A 102 7.70 5.92 15.75
C GLY A 102 7.99 6.19 14.27
N HIS A 103 8.12 5.13 13.47
CA HIS A 103 8.17 5.21 12.00
C HIS A 103 6.79 5.46 11.37
N ASP A 104 5.72 5.01 11.99
CA ASP A 104 4.35 5.22 11.51
C ASP A 104 3.92 6.67 11.59
N GLU A 105 4.25 7.34 12.71
CA GLU A 105 3.98 8.76 12.87
C GLU A 105 4.71 9.56 11.79
N PHE A 106 5.96 9.21 11.51
CA PHE A 106 6.75 9.88 10.48
C PHE A 106 6.11 9.74 9.08
N TYR A 107 5.75 8.52 8.66
CA TYR A 107 5.16 8.32 7.34
C TYR A 107 3.76 8.96 7.22
N ARG A 108 2.95 8.82 8.25
CA ARG A 108 1.60 9.40 8.30
C ARG A 108 1.64 10.91 8.22
N ASP A 109 2.59 11.54 8.91
CA ASP A 109 2.79 13.00 8.87
C ASP A 109 3.28 13.45 7.50
N LEU A 110 4.11 12.66 6.82
CA LEU A 110 4.63 12.99 5.48
C LEU A 110 3.57 12.93 4.38
N VAL A 111 2.70 11.90 4.40
CA VAL A 111 1.67 11.70 3.36
C VAL A 111 0.63 12.81 3.36
N HIS A 112 0.45 13.51 4.47
CA HIS A 112 -0.50 14.62 4.61
C HIS A 112 0.12 16.01 4.42
N LEU A 113 1.41 16.09 4.08
CA LEU A 113 2.05 17.38 3.80
C LEU A 113 1.89 17.73 2.32
N ASP A 114 1.25 18.86 2.05
CA ASP A 114 1.16 19.45 0.70
C ASP A 114 2.55 19.85 0.16
N ASN A 115 3.54 20.00 1.06
CA ASN A 115 4.92 20.34 0.72
C ASN A 115 5.89 19.60 1.64
N LEU A 116 6.56 18.58 1.13
CA LEU A 116 7.65 17.90 1.83
C LEU A 116 8.89 18.79 1.87
N SER A 117 9.57 18.85 3.02
CA SER A 117 10.93 19.38 3.05
C SER A 117 11.86 18.51 2.21
N PHE A 118 12.95 19.09 1.73
CA PHE A 118 13.95 18.31 0.98
C PHE A 118 14.49 17.11 1.78
N GLU A 119 14.76 17.31 3.07
CA GLU A 119 15.26 16.26 3.98
C GLU A 119 14.23 15.13 4.16
N ASP A 120 12.95 15.48 4.30
CA ASP A 120 11.87 14.48 4.42
C ASP A 120 11.65 13.73 3.11
N ALA A 121 11.75 14.40 1.96
CA ALA A 121 11.67 13.77 0.65
C ALA A 121 12.83 12.80 0.41
N GLU A 122 14.08 13.16 0.76
CA GLU A 122 15.23 12.25 0.69
C GLU A 122 15.04 11.03 1.59
N ARG A 123 14.54 11.23 2.80
CA ARG A 123 14.26 10.14 3.73
C ARG A 123 13.20 9.20 3.20
N LEU A 124 12.09 9.74 2.66
CA LEU A 124 11.03 8.95 2.05
C LEU A 124 11.53 8.16 0.83
N ASN A 125 12.30 8.81 -0.06
CA ASN A 125 12.92 8.14 -1.20
C ASN A 125 13.86 7.00 -0.78
N GLY A 126 14.66 7.22 0.26
CA GLY A 126 15.52 6.16 0.81
C GLY A 126 14.75 4.97 1.39
N MET A 127 13.60 5.22 2.02
CA MET A 127 12.71 4.16 2.50
C MET A 127 12.07 3.40 1.34
N LEU A 128 11.58 4.12 0.32
CA LEU A 128 10.99 3.57 -0.88
C LEU A 128 12.00 2.69 -1.66
N GLU A 129 13.20 3.20 -1.90
CA GLU A 129 14.26 2.47 -2.59
C GLU A 129 14.63 1.18 -1.84
N LYS A 130 14.81 1.26 -0.53
CA LYS A 130 15.11 0.10 0.31
C LYS A 130 14.00 -0.96 0.23
N LEU A 131 12.74 -0.53 0.27
CA LEU A 131 11.59 -1.43 0.20
C LEU A 131 11.50 -2.09 -1.18
N LEU A 132 11.59 -1.34 -2.28
CA LEU A 132 11.54 -1.87 -3.64
C LEU A 132 12.73 -2.82 -3.92
N ASN A 133 13.91 -2.52 -3.40
CA ASN A 133 15.04 -3.44 -3.46
C ASN A 133 14.74 -4.75 -2.73
N HIS A 134 14.11 -4.69 -1.55
CA HIS A 134 13.73 -5.89 -0.81
C HIS A 134 12.67 -6.72 -1.54
N VAL A 135 11.69 -6.08 -2.16
CA VAL A 135 10.71 -6.73 -3.04
C VAL A 135 11.42 -7.38 -4.24
N GLY A 136 12.38 -6.69 -4.85
CA GLY A 136 13.19 -7.23 -5.94
C GLY A 136 13.96 -8.50 -5.55
N GLU A 137 14.58 -8.51 -4.37
CA GLU A 137 15.26 -9.70 -3.86
C GLU A 137 14.30 -10.86 -3.60
N TYR A 138 13.09 -10.60 -3.13
CA TYR A 138 12.06 -11.62 -2.95
C TYR A 138 11.76 -12.33 -4.29
N TYR A 139 11.66 -11.61 -5.41
CA TYR A 139 11.38 -12.16 -6.72
C TYR A 139 12.58 -12.81 -7.43
N ARG A 140 13.79 -12.63 -6.93
CA ARG A 140 14.99 -13.35 -7.44
C ARG A 140 15.07 -14.80 -6.99
N GLN A 141 14.14 -15.26 -6.16
CA GLN A 141 14.10 -16.66 -5.71
C GLN A 141 13.77 -17.61 -6.88
N PRO A 142 14.25 -18.86 -6.84
CA PRO A 142 14.10 -19.81 -7.93
C PRO A 142 12.65 -20.07 -8.38
N GLU A 143 11.71 -19.93 -7.49
CA GLU A 143 10.28 -20.15 -7.77
C GLU A 143 9.68 -19.13 -8.72
N PHE A 144 10.25 -17.91 -8.82
CA PHE A 144 9.79 -16.83 -9.68
C PHE A 144 10.57 -16.71 -11.01
N VAL A 145 11.56 -17.56 -11.25
CA VAL A 145 12.41 -17.49 -12.45
C VAL A 145 11.59 -17.52 -13.74
N THR A 146 10.53 -18.34 -13.78
CA THR A 146 9.64 -18.43 -14.95
C THR A 146 8.90 -17.13 -15.20
N ASP A 147 8.39 -16.50 -14.14
CA ASP A 147 7.69 -15.22 -14.23
C ASP A 147 8.65 -14.10 -14.64
N LEU A 148 9.83 -14.00 -14.04
CA LEU A 148 10.86 -13.03 -14.43
C LEU A 148 11.29 -13.18 -15.88
N THR A 149 11.54 -14.42 -16.35
CA THR A 149 11.94 -14.65 -17.74
C THR A 149 10.83 -14.26 -18.71
N ARG A 150 9.58 -14.59 -18.39
CA ARG A 150 8.43 -14.20 -19.21
C ARG A 150 8.23 -12.68 -19.22
N ALA A 151 8.29 -12.05 -18.05
CA ALA A 151 8.16 -10.61 -17.94
C ALA A 151 9.24 -9.89 -18.78
N LEU A 152 10.49 -10.32 -18.66
CA LEU A 152 11.59 -9.74 -19.46
C LEU A 152 11.37 -9.92 -20.96
N THR A 153 10.90 -11.09 -21.40
CA THR A 153 10.57 -11.34 -22.80
C THR A 153 9.43 -10.44 -23.30
N LEU A 154 8.41 -10.22 -22.48
CA LEU A 154 7.29 -9.35 -22.82
C LEU A 154 7.71 -7.87 -22.86
N TYR A 155 8.54 -7.46 -21.90
CA TYR A 155 9.03 -6.09 -21.79
C TYR A 155 9.96 -5.71 -22.95
N SER A 156 10.90 -6.59 -23.29
CA SER A 156 11.81 -6.37 -24.43
C SER A 156 11.12 -6.47 -25.79
N GLY A 157 9.97 -7.16 -25.86
CA GLY A 157 9.22 -7.32 -27.10
C GLY A 157 10.03 -8.05 -28.19
N PRO A 158 9.92 -7.61 -29.46
CA PRO A 158 10.65 -8.21 -30.57
C PRO A 158 12.12 -7.76 -30.68
N PHE A 159 12.57 -6.91 -29.78
CA PHE A 159 13.95 -6.41 -29.78
C PHE A 159 14.85 -7.47 -29.13
N GLU A 160 15.88 -7.90 -29.86
CA GLU A 160 16.97 -8.66 -29.26
C GLU A 160 17.75 -7.72 -28.34
N ILE A 161 17.63 -7.92 -27.05
CA ILE A 161 18.45 -7.22 -26.09
C ILE A 161 19.82 -7.89 -26.13
N SER A 162 20.85 -7.17 -26.57
CA SER A 162 22.20 -7.70 -26.51
C SER A 162 22.68 -7.80 -25.07
N ASP A 163 23.55 -8.79 -24.77
CA ASP A 163 24.17 -8.90 -23.45
C ASP A 163 24.97 -7.63 -23.05
N GLU A 164 25.39 -6.84 -24.01
CA GLU A 164 26.10 -5.58 -23.79
C GLU A 164 25.13 -4.46 -23.38
N ASP A 165 23.94 -4.37 -24.01
CA ASP A 165 22.93 -3.37 -23.69
C ASP A 165 22.31 -3.55 -22.31
N THR A 166 22.26 -4.79 -21.82
CA THR A 166 21.63 -5.08 -20.51
C THR A 166 22.61 -4.97 -19.34
N LYS A 167 23.91 -5.21 -19.53
CA LYS A 167 24.88 -5.23 -18.42
C LYS A 167 25.24 -3.86 -17.87
N GLU A 168 25.15 -2.83 -18.72
CA GLU A 168 25.58 -1.47 -18.38
C GLU A 168 24.43 -0.45 -18.41
N ASN A 169 23.21 -0.86 -18.74
CA ASN A 169 22.08 0.03 -18.85
C ASN A 169 21.19 -0.01 -17.59
N GLU A 170 21.58 0.79 -16.60
CA GLU A 170 20.80 0.93 -15.34
C GLU A 170 19.37 1.40 -15.60
N GLU A 171 19.16 2.28 -16.59
CA GLU A 171 17.84 2.80 -16.96
C GLU A 171 16.89 1.71 -17.48
N PHE A 172 17.43 0.76 -18.27
CA PHE A 172 16.65 -0.39 -18.73
C PHE A 172 16.16 -1.23 -17.55
N TRP A 173 17.05 -1.54 -16.61
CA TRP A 173 16.67 -2.35 -15.45
C TRP A 173 15.70 -1.64 -14.52
N PHE A 174 15.88 -0.34 -14.34
CA PHE A 174 14.95 0.46 -13.56
C PHE A 174 13.53 0.40 -14.16
N SER A 175 13.41 0.68 -15.45
CA SER A 175 12.13 0.63 -16.17
C SER A 175 11.54 -0.79 -16.25
N PHE A 176 12.41 -1.83 -16.37
CA PHE A 176 11.95 -3.21 -16.32
C PHE A 176 11.34 -3.58 -14.94
N TRP A 177 11.96 -3.17 -13.85
CA TRP A 177 11.43 -3.44 -12.52
C TRP A 177 10.12 -2.72 -12.26
N ASP A 178 9.97 -1.48 -12.74
CA ASP A 178 8.70 -0.77 -12.68
C ASP A 178 7.61 -1.54 -13.42
N TYR A 179 7.86 -1.93 -14.67
CA TYR A 179 6.93 -2.78 -15.42
C TYR A 179 6.62 -4.08 -14.67
N PHE A 180 7.63 -4.74 -14.13
CA PHE A 180 7.44 -6.02 -13.45
C PHE A 180 6.58 -5.86 -12.20
N PHE A 181 6.84 -4.86 -11.37
CA PHE A 181 6.12 -4.68 -10.11
C PHE A 181 4.68 -4.23 -10.30
N PHE A 182 4.41 -3.37 -11.26
CA PHE A 182 3.12 -2.67 -11.37
C PHE A 182 2.21 -3.18 -12.50
N ASP A 183 2.77 -3.71 -13.59
CA ASP A 183 1.99 -4.05 -14.80
C ASP A 183 2.02 -5.54 -15.16
N TYR A 184 3.05 -6.27 -14.79
CA TYR A 184 3.13 -7.69 -15.04
C TYR A 184 2.19 -8.46 -14.12
N HIS A 185 1.51 -9.50 -14.64
CA HIS A 185 0.66 -10.39 -13.84
C HIS A 185 1.31 -11.77 -13.70
N LEU A 186 1.45 -12.23 -12.45
CA LEU A 186 2.02 -13.52 -12.12
C LEU A 186 1.17 -14.67 -12.68
N LEU A 187 1.83 -15.68 -13.24
CA LEU A 187 1.17 -16.80 -13.91
C LEU A 187 0.21 -17.59 -13.01
N ARG A 188 0.48 -17.63 -11.71
CA ARG A 188 -0.27 -18.49 -10.77
C ARG A 188 -1.48 -17.79 -10.16
N THR A 189 -1.43 -16.49 -9.99
CA THR A 189 -2.40 -15.75 -9.17
C THR A 189 -3.14 -14.66 -9.91
N ASP A 190 -2.64 -14.25 -11.09
CA ASP A 190 -3.11 -13.09 -11.84
C ASP A 190 -3.00 -11.76 -11.07
N LEU A 191 -2.21 -11.74 -9.99
CA LEU A 191 -1.86 -10.54 -9.23
C LEU A 191 -0.58 -9.93 -9.81
N THR A 192 -0.41 -8.60 -9.65
CA THR A 192 0.90 -8.01 -9.89
C THR A 192 1.89 -8.51 -8.83
N PRO A 193 3.21 -8.54 -9.11
CA PRO A 193 4.21 -8.88 -8.11
C PRO A 193 4.08 -8.05 -6.83
N LEU A 194 3.83 -6.74 -6.92
CA LEU A 194 3.69 -5.92 -5.74
C LEU A 194 2.46 -6.30 -4.91
N GLN A 195 1.30 -6.60 -5.55
CA GLN A 195 0.11 -7.10 -4.87
C GLN A 195 0.37 -8.43 -4.18
N TYR A 196 1.00 -9.38 -4.90
CA TYR A 196 1.31 -10.70 -4.35
C TYR A 196 2.27 -10.62 -3.17
N TYR A 197 3.35 -9.82 -3.29
CA TYR A 197 4.30 -9.59 -2.20
C TYR A 197 3.60 -9.03 -0.96
N PHE A 198 2.77 -8.02 -1.14
CA PHE A 198 2.00 -7.44 -0.04
C PHE A 198 1.12 -8.49 0.66
N GLU A 199 0.38 -9.30 -0.10
CA GLU A 199 -0.44 -10.36 0.48
C GLU A 199 0.37 -11.39 1.30
N GLN A 200 1.56 -11.75 0.82
CA GLN A 200 2.38 -12.78 1.46
C GLN A 200 3.16 -12.26 2.68
N GLU A 201 3.59 -11.00 2.64
CA GLU A 201 4.55 -10.45 3.61
C GLU A 201 3.96 -9.36 4.53
N LYS A 202 2.72 -8.91 4.30
CA LYS A 202 2.09 -7.78 5.02
C LYS A 202 2.20 -7.87 6.54
N ASP A 203 2.10 -9.08 7.11
CA ASP A 203 2.18 -9.31 8.55
C ASP A 203 3.62 -9.30 9.12
N LYS A 204 4.63 -9.28 8.25
CA LYS A 204 6.05 -9.23 8.63
C LYS A 204 6.67 -7.86 8.39
N LEU A 205 5.98 -7.01 7.62
CA LEU A 205 6.44 -5.68 7.27
C LEU A 205 6.28 -4.73 8.46
N GLN A 206 7.19 -3.78 8.55
CA GLN A 206 7.00 -2.63 9.44
C GLN A 206 5.80 -1.80 8.97
N ALA A 207 5.20 -1.05 9.86
CA ALA A 207 4.02 -0.28 9.53
C ALA A 207 4.27 0.75 8.42
N SER A 208 5.40 1.48 8.47
CA SER A 208 5.81 2.39 7.40
C SER A 208 5.95 1.69 6.04
N GLU A 209 6.51 0.49 6.00
CA GLU A 209 6.63 -0.30 4.76
C GLU A 209 5.26 -0.69 4.21
N ARG A 210 4.31 -1.03 5.07
CA ARG A 210 2.93 -1.33 4.66
C ARG A 210 2.22 -0.12 4.08
N TYR A 211 2.36 1.07 4.70
CA TYR A 211 1.79 2.30 4.17
C TYR A 211 2.36 2.63 2.79
N ILE A 212 3.69 2.58 2.63
CA ILE A 212 4.34 2.81 1.35
C ILE A 212 3.82 1.82 0.30
N LEU A 213 3.78 0.52 0.62
CA LEU A 213 3.29 -0.49 -0.33
C LEU A 213 1.83 -0.27 -0.69
N ARG A 214 0.97 0.07 0.27
CA ARG A 214 -0.44 0.34 0.02
C ARG A 214 -0.62 1.52 -0.93
N ASP A 215 0.17 2.57 -0.78
CA ASP A 215 0.13 3.71 -1.69
C ASP A 215 0.68 3.33 -3.07
N LEU A 216 1.75 2.53 -3.13
CA LEU A 216 2.27 2.01 -4.40
C LEU A 216 1.27 1.10 -5.12
N LEU A 217 0.44 0.34 -4.40
CA LEU A 217 -0.61 -0.49 -5.01
C LEU A 217 -1.69 0.33 -5.72
N LYS A 218 -1.82 1.62 -5.40
CA LYS A 218 -2.70 2.56 -6.10
C LYS A 218 -2.07 3.14 -7.36
N ALA A 219 -0.76 2.98 -7.55
CA ALA A 219 -0.04 3.50 -8.71
C ALA A 219 -0.58 2.90 -10.00
N LYS A 220 -0.79 3.75 -11.00
CA LYS A 220 -1.29 3.36 -12.31
C LYS A 220 -0.38 3.95 -13.38
N PHE A 221 -0.01 3.11 -14.32
CA PHE A 221 0.66 3.63 -15.52
C PHE A 221 -0.29 4.55 -16.29
N THR A 222 0.19 5.72 -16.63
CA THR A 222 -0.59 6.68 -17.41
C THR A 222 0.31 7.52 -18.30
N VAL A 223 -0.30 8.19 -19.28
CA VAL A 223 0.40 9.07 -20.22
C VAL A 223 -0.14 10.48 -20.04
N PHE A 224 0.76 11.41 -19.85
CA PHE A 224 0.42 12.83 -19.71
C PHE A 224 0.90 13.64 -20.93
N SER A 225 0.11 14.65 -21.31
CA SER A 225 0.63 15.77 -22.08
C SER A 225 1.11 16.85 -21.11
N ILE A 226 2.25 17.42 -21.39
CA ILE A 226 2.72 18.62 -20.67
C ILE A 226 2.02 19.81 -21.29
N ASP A 227 1.17 20.49 -20.51
CA ASP A 227 0.44 21.66 -20.95
C ASP A 227 1.32 22.91 -20.83
N PHE A 228 2.01 23.03 -19.72
CA PHE A 228 3.02 24.07 -19.51
C PHE A 228 3.93 23.73 -18.33
N ALA A 229 5.11 24.36 -18.28
CA ALA A 229 6.08 24.19 -17.20
C ALA A 229 6.49 25.57 -16.66
N GLU A 230 6.52 25.67 -15.32
CA GLU A 230 7.09 26.79 -14.56
C GLU A 230 8.27 26.29 -13.74
N ASP A 231 8.96 27.20 -13.05
CA ASP A 231 10.17 26.83 -12.29
C ASP A 231 9.89 25.87 -11.13
N GLU A 232 8.66 25.87 -10.58
CA GLU A 232 8.29 25.08 -9.40
C GLU A 232 7.41 23.87 -9.71
N PHE A 233 6.70 23.86 -10.85
CA PHE A 233 5.81 22.78 -11.22
C PHE A 233 5.60 22.63 -12.71
N VAL A 234 5.17 21.44 -13.12
CA VAL A 234 4.74 21.13 -14.48
C VAL A 234 3.24 20.80 -14.44
N GLN A 235 2.45 21.56 -15.20
CA GLN A 235 1.05 21.20 -15.39
C GLN A 235 0.92 20.16 -16.50
N CYS A 236 0.28 19.05 -16.15
CA CYS A 236 0.07 17.92 -17.02
C CYS A 236 -1.42 17.61 -17.18
N THR A 237 -1.82 17.13 -18.35
CA THR A 237 -3.14 16.55 -18.56
C THR A 237 -3.01 15.05 -18.81
N ASN A 238 -3.67 14.23 -18.00
CA ASN A 238 -3.76 12.79 -18.21
C ASN A 238 -4.53 12.51 -19.51
N LEU A 239 -3.89 11.84 -20.46
CA LEU A 239 -4.47 11.60 -21.79
C LEU A 239 -5.62 10.59 -21.77
N PHE A 240 -5.73 9.75 -20.74
CA PHE A 240 -6.82 8.76 -20.61
C PHE A 240 -8.05 9.32 -19.89
N THR A 241 -7.84 10.14 -18.85
CA THR A 241 -8.93 10.65 -18.01
C THR A 241 -9.29 12.10 -18.30
N GLY A 242 -8.37 12.88 -18.92
CA GLY A 242 -8.51 14.32 -19.09
C GLY A 242 -8.29 15.13 -17.80
N GLU A 243 -7.86 14.48 -16.72
CA GLU A 243 -7.57 15.12 -15.44
C GLU A 243 -6.32 15.97 -15.54
N LYS A 244 -6.34 17.16 -14.94
CA LYS A 244 -5.19 18.05 -14.84
C LYS A 244 -4.51 17.85 -13.50
N ILE A 245 -3.19 17.70 -13.55
CA ILE A 245 -2.35 17.48 -12.38
C ILE A 245 -1.17 18.44 -12.45
N ASP A 246 -0.89 19.12 -11.35
CA ASP A 246 0.31 19.92 -11.18
C ASP A 246 1.37 19.04 -10.50
N LEU A 247 2.41 18.67 -11.23
CA LEU A 247 3.52 17.89 -10.71
C LEU A 247 4.61 18.85 -10.20
N PRO A 248 4.98 18.82 -8.93
CA PRO A 248 6.07 19.63 -8.44
C PRO A 248 7.38 19.19 -9.13
N ILE A 249 8.17 20.15 -9.56
CA ILE A 249 9.53 19.91 -10.02
C ILE A 249 10.40 19.91 -8.76
N PRO A 250 11.02 18.78 -8.40
CA PRO A 250 11.97 18.78 -7.31
C PRO A 250 13.11 19.73 -7.65
N ASP A 251 13.56 20.50 -6.67
CA ASP A 251 14.61 21.52 -6.75
C ASP A 251 16.02 20.94 -7.05
N TYR A 252 16.05 19.77 -7.68
CA TYR A 252 17.24 19.20 -8.29
C TYR A 252 17.50 20.00 -9.55
N GLY A 253 18.35 21.02 -9.40
CA GLY A 253 18.71 21.90 -10.49
C GLY A 253 18.70 21.13 -11.81
N MET A 254 17.73 21.45 -12.66
CA MET A 254 17.76 21.01 -14.05
C MET A 254 19.05 21.57 -14.63
N THR A 255 20.14 20.79 -14.50
CA THR A 255 21.35 21.05 -15.24
C THR A 255 20.99 20.86 -16.70
N ASP A 256 20.81 22.01 -17.35
CA ASP A 256 20.84 22.24 -18.78
C ASP A 256 20.91 20.97 -19.67
N TYR A 257 19.74 20.49 -20.06
CA TYR A 257 19.62 19.77 -21.32
C TYR A 257 19.45 20.84 -22.45
N SER A 258 20.55 21.49 -22.78
CA SER A 258 20.67 22.31 -23.99
C SER A 258 21.40 21.52 -25.08
#